data_9db3c6b89122f6a15f2d7a1281548148
#
_entry.id   9db3c6b89122f6a15f2d7a1281548148
#
_cell.length_a   1.000
_cell.length_b   1.000
_cell.length_c   1.000
_cell.angle_alpha   90.00
_cell.angle_beta   90.00
_cell.angle_gamma   90.00
#
_symmetry.space_group_name_H-M   'P 1'
#
loop_
_entity.id
_entity.type
_entity.pdbx_description
1 polymer ?
#
loop_
_entity_poly.entity_id
_entity_poly.type
_entity_poly.pdbx_seq_one_letter_code
_entity_poly.pdbx_strand_id
1 'polypeptide(L)'
;EADAYADHNYRVLFDTEGEWFCNDARNIETERMPDFDLLCAGFPCQAFSIAGRREGFADARGTLFFEVARLVADKRPAYFLLENVPGLLSHDKGRTFHTILSTLSELGYHVEWKVLNSKDFGVPQSRKRVYIVGYLDGRCAGKILPFPKANGTALIQVHAGKQGERVYAEEGLSCT
;
A
#
# COMPACT_ATOMS: atom_id res chain seq x y z
N GLU A 1 3.05 -14.51 -6.96
CA GLU A 1 3.91 -15.07 -5.90
C GLU A 1 5.16 -15.68 -6.54
N ALA A 2 6.34 -15.23 -6.12
CA ALA A 2 7.61 -15.72 -6.67
C ALA A 2 8.10 -17.02 -5.98
N ASP A 3 7.62 -17.31 -4.77
CA ASP A 3 7.94 -18.53 -4.05
C ASP A 3 7.09 -19.68 -4.55
N ALA A 4 7.76 -20.68 -5.13
CA ALA A 4 7.09 -21.85 -5.73
C ALA A 4 6.29 -22.68 -4.71
N TYR A 5 6.73 -22.71 -3.43
CA TYR A 5 6.00 -23.43 -2.39
C TYR A 5 4.74 -22.69 -1.96
N ALA A 6 4.82 -21.35 -1.87
CA ALA A 6 3.66 -20.52 -1.57
C ALA A 6 2.63 -20.58 -2.69
N ASP A 7 3.05 -20.50 -3.96
CA ASP A 7 2.18 -20.66 -5.13
C ASP A 7 1.52 -22.03 -5.14
N HIS A 8 2.29 -23.10 -4.93
CA HIS A 8 1.75 -24.46 -4.84
C HIS A 8 0.71 -24.60 -3.73
N ASN A 9 1.01 -24.09 -2.52
CA ASN A 9 0.08 -24.17 -1.39
C ASN A 9 -1.21 -23.39 -1.66
N TYR A 10 -1.11 -22.23 -2.29
CA TYR A 10 -2.29 -21.45 -2.69
C TYR A 10 -3.20 -22.28 -3.62
N ARG A 11 -2.64 -22.88 -4.67
CA ARG A 11 -3.39 -23.69 -5.64
C ARG A 11 -3.98 -24.99 -5.06
N VAL A 12 -3.40 -25.51 -3.98
CA VAL A 12 -3.93 -26.69 -3.28
C VAL A 12 -5.09 -26.30 -2.35
N LEU A 13 -5.03 -25.12 -1.75
CA LEU A 13 -6.00 -24.67 -0.75
C LEU A 13 -7.23 -23.98 -1.34
N PHE A 14 -7.11 -23.42 -2.55
CA PHE A 14 -8.16 -22.63 -3.19
C PHE A 14 -8.45 -23.16 -4.59
N ASP A 15 -9.71 -23.06 -5.01
CA ASP A 15 -10.09 -23.26 -6.40
C ASP A 15 -9.54 -22.08 -7.22
N THR A 16 -8.63 -22.39 -8.14
CA THR A 16 -7.94 -21.40 -8.96
C THR A 16 -8.30 -21.49 -10.44
N GLU A 17 -9.38 -22.22 -10.77
CA GLU A 17 -9.86 -22.31 -12.14
C GLU A 17 -10.30 -20.94 -12.65
N GLY A 18 -9.73 -20.50 -13.77
CA GLY A 18 -10.00 -19.19 -14.36
C GLY A 18 -9.24 -18.01 -13.73
N GLU A 19 -8.46 -18.21 -12.67
CA GLU A 19 -7.60 -17.16 -12.14
C GLU A 19 -6.41 -16.87 -13.06
N TRP A 20 -6.03 -15.58 -13.14
CA TRP A 20 -4.85 -15.13 -13.85
C TRP A 20 -3.65 -15.11 -12.90
N PHE A 21 -2.53 -15.70 -13.32
CA PHE A 21 -1.31 -15.81 -12.51
C PHE A 21 -0.10 -15.20 -13.21
N CYS A 22 0.74 -14.52 -12.43
CA CYS A 22 2.10 -14.16 -12.79
C CYS A 22 3.01 -14.35 -11.58
N ASN A 23 4.13 -15.05 -11.75
CA ASN A 23 5.01 -15.42 -10.65
C ASN A 23 5.87 -14.23 -10.14
N ASP A 24 6.12 -13.23 -10.97
CA ASP A 24 6.91 -12.06 -10.60
C ASP A 24 6.22 -10.78 -11.04
N ALA A 25 5.94 -9.91 -10.07
CA ALA A 25 5.26 -8.64 -10.32
C ALA A 25 6.00 -7.76 -11.35
N ARG A 26 7.31 -7.90 -11.47
CA ARG A 26 8.14 -7.19 -12.44
C ARG A 26 7.87 -7.61 -13.89
N ASN A 27 7.36 -8.82 -14.08
CA ASN A 27 7.06 -9.39 -15.40
C ASN A 27 5.58 -9.25 -15.79
N ILE A 28 4.77 -8.54 -14.96
CA ILE A 28 3.36 -8.33 -15.28
C ILE A 28 3.25 -7.34 -16.46
N GLU A 29 2.71 -7.84 -17.57
CA GLU A 29 2.24 -7.06 -18.70
C GLU A 29 0.81 -6.61 -18.38
N THR A 30 0.64 -5.33 -18.08
CA THR A 30 -0.65 -4.80 -17.58
C THR A 30 -1.79 -4.92 -18.60
N GLU A 31 -1.45 -4.92 -19.89
CA GLU A 31 -2.41 -5.11 -20.99
C GLU A 31 -3.05 -6.50 -20.97
N ARG A 32 -2.32 -7.51 -20.47
CA ARG A 32 -2.79 -8.91 -20.38
C ARG A 32 -3.45 -9.22 -19.04
N MET A 33 -3.25 -8.35 -18.04
CA MET A 33 -3.85 -8.50 -16.72
C MET A 33 -5.33 -8.11 -16.78
N PRO A 34 -6.26 -8.93 -16.26
CA PRO A 34 -7.67 -8.54 -16.14
C PRO A 34 -7.86 -7.24 -15.37
N ASP A 35 -8.95 -6.53 -15.61
CA ASP A 35 -9.32 -5.38 -14.80
C ASP A 35 -9.88 -5.84 -13.45
N PHE A 36 -9.66 -5.03 -12.42
CA PHE A 36 -10.09 -5.31 -11.05
C PHE A 36 -10.37 -4.01 -10.29
N ASP A 37 -11.23 -4.09 -9.28
CA ASP A 37 -11.63 -2.95 -8.45
C ASP A 37 -10.72 -2.73 -7.24
N LEU A 38 -10.08 -3.80 -6.73
CA LEU A 38 -9.26 -3.77 -5.54
C LEU A 38 -7.90 -4.42 -5.79
N LEU A 39 -6.82 -3.71 -5.47
CA LEU A 39 -5.47 -4.25 -5.44
C LEU A 39 -5.03 -4.45 -3.98
N CYS A 40 -4.68 -5.69 -3.62
CA CYS A 40 -4.05 -6.00 -2.34
C CYS A 40 -2.58 -6.38 -2.57
N ALA A 41 -1.65 -5.75 -1.83
CA ALA A 41 -0.24 -6.05 -1.95
C ALA A 41 0.53 -5.87 -0.63
N GLY A 42 1.44 -6.81 -0.34
CA GLY A 42 2.52 -6.63 0.63
C GLY A 42 3.85 -6.49 -0.13
N PHE A 43 4.74 -5.61 0.30
CA PHE A 43 6.04 -5.43 -0.31
C PHE A 43 7.13 -5.28 0.76
N PRO A 44 8.39 -5.69 0.50
CA PRO A 44 9.46 -5.58 1.48
C PRO A 44 9.82 -4.11 1.75
N CYS A 45 10.19 -3.81 3.01
CA CYS A 45 10.74 -2.52 3.38
C CYS A 45 12.20 -2.45 2.90
N GLN A 46 12.41 -1.90 1.71
CA GLN A 46 13.73 -1.69 1.13
C GLN A 46 13.99 -0.19 0.96
N ALA A 47 15.27 0.22 1.12
CA ALA A 47 15.66 1.59 0.84
C ALA A 47 15.46 1.90 -0.66
N PHE A 48 14.79 2.99 -0.94
CA PHE A 48 14.80 3.55 -2.29
C PHE A 48 16.17 4.19 -2.51
N SER A 49 16.90 3.75 -3.52
CA SER A 49 18.14 4.43 -3.89
C SER A 49 17.77 5.84 -4.38
N ILE A 50 18.35 6.86 -3.73
CA ILE A 50 18.04 8.28 -3.96
C ILE A 50 18.53 8.76 -5.33
N ALA A 51 19.15 7.90 -6.14
CA ALA A 51 19.72 8.25 -7.44
C ALA A 51 18.70 8.78 -8.47
N GLY A 52 17.39 8.50 -8.28
CA GLY A 52 16.33 8.84 -9.24
C GLY A 52 15.56 10.13 -8.97
N ARG A 53 16.10 11.10 -8.21
CA ARG A 53 15.36 12.30 -7.77
C ARG A 53 14.88 13.25 -8.89
N ARG A 54 15.24 13.03 -10.16
CA ARG A 54 14.96 13.98 -11.26
C ARG A 54 14.34 13.41 -12.54
N GLU A 55 14.20 12.09 -12.67
CA GLU A 55 13.74 11.48 -13.94
C GLU A 55 12.43 10.70 -13.88
N GLY A 56 11.65 10.87 -12.80
CA GLY A 56 10.32 10.27 -12.68
C GLY A 56 10.34 8.76 -12.42
N PHE A 57 9.21 8.09 -12.60
CA PHE A 57 8.97 6.67 -12.34
C PHE A 57 9.93 5.70 -13.05
N ALA A 58 10.66 6.15 -14.08
CA ALA A 58 11.47 5.29 -14.93
C ALA A 58 12.75 4.76 -14.26
N ASP A 59 13.37 5.52 -13.35
CA ASP A 59 14.64 5.17 -12.72
C ASP A 59 14.50 4.41 -11.39
N ALA A 60 13.30 4.43 -10.81
CA ALA A 60 13.00 3.75 -9.55
C ALA A 60 12.60 2.27 -9.73
N ARG A 61 12.62 1.73 -10.93
CA ARG A 61 12.14 0.38 -11.34
C ARG A 61 12.85 -0.80 -10.67
N GLY A 62 13.48 -0.62 -9.53
CA GLY A 62 14.20 -1.69 -8.82
C GLY A 62 13.53 -2.18 -7.56
N THR A 63 12.49 -1.50 -7.05
CA THR A 63 11.83 -1.91 -5.82
C THR A 63 10.41 -2.38 -6.09
N LEU A 64 9.97 -3.42 -5.37
CA LEU A 64 8.62 -3.98 -5.53
C LEU A 64 7.50 -2.96 -5.25
N PHE A 65 7.75 -1.92 -4.45
CA PHE A 65 6.79 -0.83 -4.27
C PHE A 65 6.50 -0.11 -5.61
N PHE A 66 7.51 0.17 -6.43
CA PHE A 66 7.29 0.87 -7.70
C PHE A 66 6.59 -0.02 -8.74
N GLU A 67 6.75 -1.34 -8.64
CA GLU A 67 5.93 -2.26 -9.43
C GLU A 67 4.44 -2.18 -9.00
N VAL A 68 4.17 -2.15 -7.69
CA VAL A 68 2.81 -1.92 -7.18
C VAL A 68 2.27 -0.57 -7.69
N ALA A 69 3.05 0.50 -7.60
CA ALA A 69 2.66 1.82 -8.09
C ALA A 69 2.40 1.84 -9.60
N ARG A 70 3.18 1.10 -10.40
CA ARG A 70 2.96 0.91 -11.83
C ARG A 70 1.62 0.23 -12.11
N LEU A 71 1.32 -0.87 -11.41
CA LEU A 71 0.04 -1.57 -11.53
C LEU A 71 -1.15 -0.67 -11.17
N VAL A 72 -1.01 0.13 -10.10
CA VAL A 72 -2.03 1.11 -9.70
C VAL A 72 -2.21 2.21 -10.76
N ALA A 73 -1.11 2.67 -11.37
CA ALA A 73 -1.15 3.69 -12.41
C ALA A 73 -1.85 3.18 -13.68
N ASP A 74 -1.50 1.97 -14.13
CA ASP A 74 -1.95 1.40 -15.39
C ASP A 74 -3.40 0.89 -15.28
N LYS A 75 -3.73 0.16 -14.22
CA LYS A 75 -5.06 -0.47 -14.04
C LYS A 75 -6.09 0.42 -13.36
N ARG A 76 -5.65 1.45 -12.65
CA ARG A 76 -6.55 2.42 -11.99
C ARG A 76 -7.65 1.79 -11.15
N PRO A 77 -7.36 0.79 -10.27
CA PRO A 77 -8.38 0.18 -9.43
C PRO A 77 -9.09 1.22 -8.56
N ALA A 78 -10.38 0.97 -8.26
CA ALA A 78 -11.14 1.88 -7.38
C ALA A 78 -10.51 2.00 -5.99
N TYR A 79 -9.89 0.90 -5.51
CA TYR A 79 -9.25 0.80 -4.20
C TYR A 79 -7.93 0.05 -4.26
N PHE A 80 -7.04 0.37 -3.32
CA PHE A 80 -5.92 -0.52 -2.98
C PHE A 80 -5.78 -0.66 -1.46
N LEU A 81 -5.24 -1.81 -1.04
CA LEU A 81 -4.84 -2.11 0.33
C LEU A 81 -3.38 -2.60 0.31
N LEU A 82 -2.49 -1.82 0.91
CA LEU A 82 -1.08 -2.18 1.00
C LEU A 82 -0.71 -2.51 2.44
N GLU A 83 0.20 -3.48 2.62
CA GLU A 83 0.68 -3.89 3.94
C GLU A 83 2.20 -3.76 4.03
N ASN A 84 2.68 -3.36 5.21
CA ASN A 84 4.11 -3.34 5.51
C ASN A 84 4.38 -3.45 7.01
N VAL A 85 5.66 -3.63 7.36
CA VAL A 85 6.12 -3.64 8.76
C VAL A 85 6.17 -2.22 9.35
N PRO A 86 5.98 -2.03 10.67
CA PRO A 86 6.02 -0.70 11.31
C PRO A 86 7.34 0.05 11.10
N GLY A 87 8.44 -0.68 10.90
CA GLY A 87 9.75 -0.09 10.59
C GLY A 87 9.76 0.80 9.35
N LEU A 88 8.78 0.63 8.44
CA LEU A 88 8.61 1.48 7.27
C LEU A 88 8.44 2.97 7.66
N LEU A 89 7.74 3.26 8.75
CA LEU A 89 7.44 4.63 9.17
C LEU A 89 8.70 5.41 9.55
N SER A 90 9.70 4.75 10.12
CA SER A 90 10.97 5.35 10.54
C SER A 90 12.12 5.08 9.57
N HIS A 91 11.89 4.27 8.55
CA HIS A 91 12.91 3.91 7.57
C HIS A 91 13.45 5.16 6.86
N ASP A 92 14.77 5.28 6.80
CA ASP A 92 15.46 6.45 6.22
C ASP A 92 14.93 7.80 6.78
N LYS A 93 14.76 7.88 8.11
CA LYS A 93 14.20 9.06 8.81
C LYS A 93 12.81 9.46 8.28
N GLY A 94 11.97 8.49 7.90
CA GLY A 94 10.62 8.70 7.37
C GLY A 94 10.56 9.00 5.87
N ARG A 95 11.69 9.22 5.20
CA ARG A 95 11.72 9.60 3.77
C ARG A 95 11.11 8.54 2.86
N THR A 96 11.36 7.26 3.16
CA THR A 96 10.78 6.13 2.42
C THR A 96 9.25 6.17 2.47
N PHE A 97 8.68 6.33 3.65
CA PHE A 97 7.24 6.38 3.82
C PHE A 97 6.62 7.61 3.16
N HIS A 98 7.27 8.76 3.30
CA HIS A 98 6.86 9.99 2.60
C HIS A 98 6.84 9.79 1.07
N THR A 99 7.87 9.16 0.50
CA THR A 99 7.92 8.87 -0.94
C THR A 99 6.75 7.98 -1.37
N ILE A 100 6.43 6.93 -0.59
CA ILE A 100 5.29 6.05 -0.87
C ILE A 100 3.99 6.86 -0.92
N LEU A 101 3.71 7.66 0.12
CA LEU A 101 2.48 8.43 0.19
C LEU A 101 2.39 9.48 -0.92
N SER A 102 3.49 10.20 -1.21
CA SER A 102 3.53 11.18 -2.30
C SER A 102 3.28 10.54 -3.66
N THR A 103 3.94 9.41 -3.94
CA THR A 103 3.74 8.66 -5.19
C THR A 103 2.29 8.25 -5.38
N LEU A 104 1.65 7.69 -4.35
CA LEU A 104 0.25 7.25 -4.43
C LEU A 104 -0.71 8.44 -4.57
N SER A 105 -0.42 9.57 -3.91
CA SER A 105 -1.18 10.81 -4.06
C SER A 105 -1.04 11.42 -5.46
N GLU A 106 0.16 11.41 -6.03
CA GLU A 106 0.43 11.90 -7.38
C GLU A 106 -0.33 11.10 -8.46
N LEU A 107 -0.60 9.81 -8.18
CA LEU A 107 -1.48 8.98 -9.00
C LEU A 107 -2.97 9.34 -8.88
N GLY A 108 -3.31 10.31 -8.04
CA GLY A 108 -4.68 10.82 -7.87
C GLY A 108 -5.51 10.08 -6.83
N TYR A 109 -4.89 9.25 -5.99
CA TYR A 109 -5.58 8.56 -4.90
C TYR A 109 -5.63 9.39 -3.63
N HIS A 110 -6.74 9.31 -2.91
CA HIS A 110 -6.80 9.66 -1.51
C HIS A 110 -6.19 8.50 -0.71
N VAL A 111 -5.26 8.82 0.20
CA VAL A 111 -4.51 7.79 0.94
C VAL A 111 -4.72 7.96 2.43
N GLU A 112 -5.11 6.88 3.10
CA GLU A 112 -5.19 6.76 4.55
C GLU A 112 -4.27 5.63 5.01
N TRP A 113 -3.75 5.71 6.24
CA TRP A 113 -2.95 4.63 6.78
C TRP A 113 -3.13 4.49 8.30
N LYS A 114 -2.91 3.28 8.80
CA LYS A 114 -3.00 2.97 10.21
C LYS A 114 -2.08 1.81 10.60
N VAL A 115 -1.53 1.87 11.82
CA VAL A 115 -0.85 0.72 12.42
C VAL A 115 -1.87 -0.09 13.18
N LEU A 116 -2.04 -1.35 12.81
CA LEU A 116 -2.93 -2.29 13.49
C LEU A 116 -2.11 -3.42 14.12
N ASN A 117 -2.61 -3.98 15.21
CA ASN A 117 -2.01 -5.14 15.87
C ASN A 117 -3.03 -6.28 15.88
N SER A 118 -2.66 -7.45 15.39
CA SER A 118 -3.55 -8.61 15.31
C SER A 118 -4.16 -8.99 16.66
N LYS A 119 -3.45 -8.78 17.79
CA LYS A 119 -3.97 -9.05 19.14
C LYS A 119 -5.23 -8.25 19.48
N ASP A 120 -5.43 -7.08 18.87
CA ASP A 120 -6.57 -6.19 19.13
C ASP A 120 -7.83 -6.64 18.35
N PHE A 121 -7.70 -7.71 17.54
CA PHE A 121 -8.74 -8.30 16.69
C PHE A 121 -9.01 -9.78 17.01
N GLY A 122 -8.75 -10.20 18.26
CA GLY A 122 -9.07 -11.56 18.73
C GLY A 122 -8.06 -12.64 18.32
N VAL A 123 -6.92 -12.29 17.73
CA VAL A 123 -5.86 -13.22 17.38
C VAL A 123 -4.83 -13.28 18.50
N PRO A 124 -4.47 -14.48 19.05
CA PRO A 124 -3.52 -14.61 20.16
C PRO A 124 -2.06 -14.43 19.66
N GLN A 125 -1.80 -13.41 18.86
CA GLN A 125 -0.49 -13.06 18.33
C GLN A 125 -0.32 -11.55 18.31
N SER A 126 0.78 -11.04 18.88
CA SER A 126 1.12 -9.63 18.77
C SER A 126 1.90 -9.39 17.46
N ARG A 127 1.19 -8.98 16.40
CA ARG A 127 1.76 -8.68 15.09
C ARG A 127 1.29 -7.31 14.62
N LYS A 128 2.16 -6.32 14.77
CA LYS A 128 1.89 -4.96 14.28
C LYS A 128 2.21 -4.86 12.79
N ARG A 129 1.32 -4.19 12.04
CA ARG A 129 1.49 -3.89 10.61
C ARG A 129 0.96 -2.51 10.27
N VAL A 130 1.61 -1.85 9.32
CA VAL A 130 1.10 -0.64 8.68
C VAL A 130 0.20 -1.08 7.54
N TYR A 131 -1.03 -0.60 7.55
CA TYR A 131 -1.95 -0.73 6.44
C TYR A 131 -2.12 0.63 5.78
N ILE A 132 -2.00 0.67 4.46
CA ILE A 132 -2.18 1.87 3.65
C ILE A 132 -3.33 1.59 2.70
N VAL A 133 -4.37 2.41 2.77
CA VAL A 133 -5.56 2.29 1.92
C VAL A 133 -5.62 3.48 0.99
N GLY A 134 -5.86 3.23 -0.27
CA GLY A 134 -6.12 4.27 -1.25
C GLY A 134 -7.44 4.07 -1.97
N TYR A 135 -8.05 5.17 -2.38
CA TYR A 135 -9.32 5.19 -3.10
C TYR A 135 -9.41 6.42 -4.00
N LEU A 136 -10.09 6.28 -5.14
CA LEU A 136 -10.26 7.36 -6.10
C LEU A 136 -11.40 8.32 -5.72
N ASP A 137 -12.46 7.81 -5.08
CA ASP A 137 -13.62 8.62 -4.71
C ASP A 137 -13.43 9.32 -3.38
N GLY A 138 -13.23 10.63 -3.38
CA GLY A 138 -13.06 11.45 -2.19
C GLY A 138 -14.21 11.41 -1.17
N ARG A 139 -15.39 10.90 -1.55
CA ARG A 139 -16.50 10.67 -0.62
C ARG A 139 -16.23 9.54 0.37
N CYS A 140 -15.23 8.71 0.11
CA CYS A 140 -14.78 7.64 0.99
C CYS A 140 -13.88 8.12 2.14
N ALA A 141 -13.46 9.39 2.14
CA ALA A 141 -12.54 9.95 3.14
C ALA A 141 -13.04 9.75 4.57
N GLY A 142 -12.21 9.14 5.41
CA GLY A 142 -12.52 8.83 6.81
C GLY A 142 -13.57 7.73 7.01
N LYS A 143 -13.97 7.01 5.96
CA LYS A 143 -14.98 5.95 6.05
C LYS A 143 -14.41 4.54 5.85
N ILE A 144 -13.25 4.41 5.20
CA ILE A 144 -12.68 3.11 4.86
C ILE A 144 -11.88 2.52 6.03
N LEU A 145 -11.26 3.37 6.86
CA LEU A 145 -10.63 2.94 8.11
C LEU A 145 -11.38 3.42 9.37
N PRO A 146 -12.72 3.25 9.46
CA PRO A 146 -13.47 3.58 10.66
C PRO A 146 -13.33 2.44 11.68
N PHE A 147 -12.09 2.08 12.04
CA PHE A 147 -11.93 1.18 13.17
C PHE A 147 -12.47 1.89 14.39
N PRO A 148 -13.39 1.26 15.16
CA PRO A 148 -13.92 1.84 16.37
C PRO A 148 -12.72 2.26 17.22
N LYS A 149 -12.78 3.49 17.75
CA LYS A 149 -11.77 4.03 18.65
C LYS A 149 -11.58 3.11 19.84
N ALA A 150 -10.70 2.12 19.74
CA ALA A 150 -10.08 1.60 20.93
C ALA A 150 -9.21 2.75 21.42
N ASN A 151 -9.70 3.57 22.36
CA ASN A 151 -9.01 4.67 23.02
C ASN A 151 -8.93 6.03 22.30
N GLY A 152 -9.91 6.40 21.50
CA GLY A 152 -10.11 7.83 21.18
C GLY A 152 -9.19 8.47 20.14
N THR A 153 -8.40 7.73 19.42
CA THR A 153 -7.49 8.25 18.39
C THR A 153 -8.23 8.55 17.08
N ALA A 154 -8.27 9.81 16.69
CA ALA A 154 -8.78 10.24 15.38
C ALA A 154 -7.65 10.17 14.34
N LEU A 155 -8.00 9.88 13.09
CA LEU A 155 -7.06 10.07 11.98
C LEU A 155 -6.80 11.56 11.81
N ILE A 156 -5.53 11.97 11.79
CA ILE A 156 -5.13 13.35 11.54
C ILE A 156 -4.65 13.48 10.11
N GLN A 157 -5.13 14.50 9.42
CA GLN A 157 -4.60 14.86 8.13
C GLN A 157 -3.17 15.39 8.29
N VAL A 158 -2.18 14.69 7.75
CA VAL A 158 -0.75 15.01 7.87
C VAL A 158 -0.29 15.96 6.79
N HIS A 159 -0.96 15.95 5.63
CA HIS A 159 -0.66 16.81 4.50
C HIS A 159 -1.91 17.53 4.01
N ALA A 160 -1.89 18.87 4.03
CA ALA A 160 -2.98 19.73 3.59
C ALA A 160 -2.69 20.23 2.16
N GLY A 161 -2.79 19.33 1.18
CA GLY A 161 -2.65 19.68 -0.23
C GLY A 161 -3.98 19.93 -0.94
N LYS A 162 -3.92 20.19 -2.24
CA LYS A 162 -5.09 20.20 -3.14
C LYS A 162 -5.74 18.82 -3.15
N GLN A 163 -6.97 18.73 -3.66
CA GLN A 163 -7.69 17.46 -3.78
C GLN A 163 -6.79 16.42 -4.51
N GLY A 164 -6.48 15.30 -3.85
CA GLY A 164 -5.48 14.32 -4.30
C GLY A 164 -4.16 14.32 -3.53
N GLU A 165 -3.84 15.38 -2.77
CA GLU A 165 -2.60 15.51 -2.00
C GLU A 165 -2.79 15.34 -0.47
N ARG A 166 -3.97 14.90 -0.05
CA ARG A 166 -4.29 14.79 1.38
C ARG A 166 -3.86 13.44 1.93
N VAL A 167 -3.03 13.46 2.94
CA VAL A 167 -2.55 12.29 3.68
C VAL A 167 -3.07 12.36 5.11
N TYR A 168 -3.63 11.26 5.61
CA TYR A 168 -4.18 11.16 6.95
C TYR A 168 -3.40 10.16 7.80
N ALA A 169 -3.13 10.50 9.04
CA ALA A 169 -2.44 9.67 10.00
C ALA A 169 -3.16 9.57 11.34
N GLU A 170 -2.86 8.54 12.12
CA GLU A 170 -3.33 8.40 13.49
C GLU A 170 -2.64 9.42 14.41
N GLU A 171 -3.38 9.97 15.39
CA GLU A 171 -2.85 10.90 16.41
C GLU A 171 -1.61 10.32 17.11
N GLY A 172 -0.56 11.12 17.22
CA GLY A 172 0.67 10.75 17.93
C GLY A 172 1.80 10.20 17.05
N LEU A 173 1.60 10.04 15.75
CA LEU A 173 2.67 9.72 14.80
C LEU A 173 3.02 10.99 14.02
N SER A 174 4.01 11.75 14.54
CA SER A 174 4.55 12.87 13.79
C SER A 174 5.45 12.33 12.68
N CYS A 175 5.09 12.59 11.44
CA CYS A 175 6.03 12.51 10.32
C CYS A 175 6.92 13.77 10.39
N THR A 176 8.03 13.70 11.14
CA THR A 176 9.09 14.70 11.10
C THR A 176 10.06 14.41 9.98
#